data_baa66ee1a85284261dbb65d04ef6e2f6
#
_entry.id   baa66ee1a85284261dbb65d04ef6e2f6
#
_cell.length_a   1.000
_cell.length_b   1.000
_cell.length_c   1.000
_cell.angle_alpha   90.00
_cell.angle_beta   90.00
_cell.angle_gamma   90.00
#
_symmetry.space_group_name_H-M   'P 1'
#
loop_
_entity.id
_entity.type
_entity.pdbx_description
1 polymer ?
#
loop_
_entity_poly.entity_id
_entity_poly.type
_entity_poly.pdbx_seq_one_letter_code
_entity_poly.pdbx_strand_id
1 'polypeptide(L)'
;MNTQIRDFTKGNIVKQLITFTLPLLLSNLLQVVYNMVDMMVVGHVLGDAGISAVAVGGDVSHFLTFIAMGFSNAGQVLIAKYIGAGQREKISRFVGTMVSFLMLCSLLVSGIALVLRHHILDWMNTPSEAYHGALAYSVISACGLIFIYGYNIVSAVLRGMGDSKHPFVFISIAAVLNVLLDILFVVVFPFGAGGAAFATVISQGISFITCVLFLFRHKQEFSLSFQWKEYFRWDKDMLWSLIKLGVPMAIKTASIQISKLFVNAYVNSYGVAVSAFAGIANKIAGVTNLISAAMNTAGSTMVGQNIAARQYERVTRIMKTIGGIAFGVSGVFSLIFLFVPSHILYRIFTDDPAVLAVAATFLPVALLLFLGSAMRAVMNALLNGSGHTKINFATALLDGIVMRIGLALLFGKVLQLGYMGFWLGDALAGFTPFFIGLVFYASGIWKKQKS
;
A
#
# COMPACT_ATOMS: atom_id res chain seq x y z
N MET A 1 -26.04 4.74 23.21
CA MET A 1 -25.26 5.50 22.22
C MET A 1 -24.85 4.55 21.09
N ASN A 2 -25.31 4.79 19.87
CA ASN A 2 -24.84 4.03 18.70
C ASN A 2 -23.39 4.43 18.43
N THR A 3 -22.46 3.55 18.76
CA THR A 3 -21.03 3.78 18.45
C THR A 3 -20.74 3.31 17.03
N GLN A 4 -20.13 4.15 16.22
CA GLN A 4 -19.64 3.81 14.86
C GLN A 4 -18.41 2.86 14.92
N ILE A 5 -17.83 2.70 16.11
CA ILE A 5 -16.69 1.80 16.34
C ILE A 5 -17.16 0.34 16.21
N ARG A 6 -16.60 -0.40 15.25
CA ARG A 6 -16.93 -1.81 15.07
C ARG A 6 -16.12 -2.70 16.02
N ASP A 7 -16.85 -3.53 16.75
CA ASP A 7 -16.28 -4.56 17.59
C ASP A 7 -16.12 -5.88 16.81
N PHE A 8 -14.90 -6.21 16.43
CA PHE A 8 -14.58 -7.45 15.74
C PHE A 8 -14.35 -8.65 16.67
N THR A 9 -14.48 -8.45 17.98
CA THR A 9 -14.34 -9.54 18.95
C THR A 9 -15.60 -10.42 19.03
N LYS A 10 -16.72 -9.98 18.45
CA LYS A 10 -18.01 -10.65 18.46
C LYS A 10 -18.56 -10.78 17.03
N GLY A 11 -19.58 -11.64 16.85
CA GLY A 11 -20.32 -11.77 15.60
C GLY A 11 -19.65 -12.65 14.54
N ASN A 12 -20.25 -12.69 13.33
CA ASN A 12 -19.82 -13.54 12.24
C ASN A 12 -18.54 -13.00 11.55
N ILE A 13 -17.48 -13.78 11.58
CA ILE A 13 -16.15 -13.40 11.04
C ILE A 13 -16.19 -13.17 9.53
N VAL A 14 -16.83 -14.09 8.78
CA VAL A 14 -16.88 -14.00 7.30
C VAL A 14 -17.59 -12.73 6.86
N LYS A 15 -18.77 -12.45 7.43
CA LYS A 15 -19.54 -11.24 7.12
C LYS A 15 -18.75 -9.98 7.46
N GLN A 16 -18.12 -9.95 8.64
CA GLN A 16 -17.32 -8.80 9.06
C GLN A 16 -16.11 -8.59 8.17
N LEU A 17 -15.37 -9.66 7.84
CA LEU A 17 -14.19 -9.60 6.99
C LEU A 17 -14.56 -9.10 5.58
N ILE A 18 -15.57 -9.67 4.94
CA ILE A 18 -16.01 -9.26 3.60
C ILE A 18 -16.49 -7.80 3.62
N THR A 19 -17.37 -7.43 4.55
CA THR A 19 -17.92 -6.08 4.65
C THR A 19 -16.83 -5.03 4.91
N PHE A 20 -15.75 -5.43 5.60
CA PHE A 20 -14.65 -4.52 5.90
C PHE A 20 -13.61 -4.50 4.77
N THR A 21 -13.33 -5.63 4.12
CA THR A 21 -12.34 -5.75 3.04
C THR A 21 -12.83 -5.15 1.72
N LEU A 22 -14.11 -5.32 1.39
CA LEU A 22 -14.64 -4.90 0.08
C LEU A 22 -14.45 -3.40 -0.19
N PRO A 23 -14.79 -2.47 0.72
CA PRO A 23 -14.51 -1.05 0.50
C PRO A 23 -13.00 -0.74 0.37
N LEU A 24 -12.14 -1.47 1.09
CA LEU A 24 -10.68 -1.30 0.99
C LEU A 24 -10.16 -1.74 -0.38
N LEU A 25 -10.66 -2.86 -0.89
CA LEU A 25 -10.34 -3.34 -2.23
C LEU A 25 -10.78 -2.35 -3.30
N LEU A 26 -12.01 -1.86 -3.20
CA LEU A 26 -12.56 -0.86 -4.11
C LEU A 26 -11.78 0.46 -4.04
N SER A 27 -11.32 0.88 -2.84
CA SER A 27 -10.46 2.06 -2.69
C SER A 27 -9.15 1.91 -3.44
N ASN A 28 -8.48 0.76 -3.29
CA ASN A 28 -7.23 0.48 -3.97
C ASN A 28 -7.41 0.39 -5.50
N LEU A 29 -8.48 -0.26 -5.95
CA LEU A 29 -8.80 -0.35 -7.38
C LEU A 29 -9.08 1.03 -7.97
N LEU A 30 -9.85 1.85 -7.28
CA LEU A 30 -10.17 3.21 -7.71
C LEU A 30 -8.91 4.07 -7.83
N GLN A 31 -7.95 3.92 -6.91
CA GLN A 31 -6.65 4.60 -7.00
C GLN A 31 -5.88 4.20 -8.27
N VAL A 32 -5.88 2.93 -8.62
CA VAL A 32 -5.25 2.48 -9.88
C VAL A 32 -5.96 3.09 -11.09
N VAL A 33 -7.30 3.09 -11.08
CA VAL A 33 -8.10 3.63 -12.19
C VAL A 33 -7.84 5.13 -12.39
N TYR A 34 -7.91 5.94 -11.33
CA TYR A 34 -7.69 7.37 -11.50
C TYR A 34 -6.25 7.70 -11.91
N ASN A 35 -5.23 6.98 -11.41
CA ASN A 35 -3.85 7.16 -11.87
C ASN A 35 -3.69 6.82 -13.36
N MET A 36 -4.43 5.82 -13.86
CA MET A 36 -4.43 5.51 -15.31
C MET A 36 -5.09 6.63 -16.11
N VAL A 37 -6.20 7.18 -15.63
CA VAL A 37 -6.90 8.30 -16.28
C VAL A 37 -6.01 9.54 -16.34
N ASP A 38 -5.32 9.86 -15.22
CA ASP A 38 -4.35 10.94 -15.12
C ASP A 38 -3.25 10.80 -16.20
N MET A 39 -2.62 9.61 -16.28
CA MET A 39 -1.64 9.34 -17.35
C MET A 39 -2.22 9.43 -18.77
N MET A 40 -3.48 9.01 -18.98
CA MET A 40 -4.15 9.12 -20.27
C MET A 40 -4.40 10.59 -20.67
N VAL A 41 -4.91 11.40 -19.74
CA VAL A 41 -5.17 12.83 -19.99
C VAL A 41 -3.86 13.55 -20.33
N VAL A 42 -2.82 13.31 -19.53
CA VAL A 42 -1.50 13.92 -19.77
C VAL A 42 -0.90 13.43 -21.08
N GLY A 43 -0.98 12.14 -21.37
CA GLY A 43 -0.43 11.54 -22.58
C GLY A 43 -1.06 12.09 -23.86
N HIS A 44 -2.38 12.31 -23.88
CA HIS A 44 -3.06 12.88 -25.03
C HIS A 44 -2.71 14.35 -25.29
N VAL A 45 -2.39 15.12 -24.25
CA VAL A 45 -2.13 16.57 -24.37
C VAL A 45 -0.65 16.87 -24.52
N LEU A 46 0.22 16.17 -23.78
CA LEU A 46 1.66 16.48 -23.68
C LEU A 46 2.54 15.43 -24.39
N GLY A 47 1.96 14.36 -24.91
CA GLY A 47 2.69 13.28 -25.56
C GLY A 47 3.62 12.52 -24.62
N ASP A 48 4.64 11.86 -25.19
CA ASP A 48 5.54 10.95 -24.46
C ASP A 48 6.35 11.66 -23.36
N ALA A 49 6.77 12.90 -23.60
CA ALA A 49 7.50 13.70 -22.60
C ALA A 49 6.62 13.99 -21.38
N GLY A 50 5.32 14.24 -21.59
CA GLY A 50 4.36 14.42 -20.50
C GLY A 50 4.11 13.15 -19.71
N ILE A 51 3.93 12.01 -20.39
CA ILE A 51 3.80 10.70 -19.71
C ILE A 51 5.03 10.41 -18.86
N SER A 52 6.22 10.63 -19.43
CA SER A 52 7.50 10.43 -18.69
C SER A 52 7.61 11.35 -17.48
N ALA A 53 7.21 12.63 -17.62
CA ALA A 53 7.25 13.60 -16.52
C ALA A 53 6.31 13.20 -15.37
N VAL A 54 5.08 12.76 -15.67
CA VAL A 54 4.11 12.30 -14.66
C VAL A 54 4.55 10.98 -14.04
N ALA A 55 5.12 10.06 -14.81
CA ALA A 55 5.64 8.80 -14.29
C ALA A 55 6.76 9.04 -13.28
N VAL A 56 7.79 9.82 -13.64
CA VAL A 56 8.91 10.14 -12.74
C VAL A 56 8.43 10.94 -11.52
N GLY A 57 7.64 11.99 -11.73
CA GLY A 57 7.08 12.80 -10.63
C GLY A 57 6.17 11.99 -9.70
N GLY A 58 5.40 11.06 -10.26
CA GLY A 58 4.56 10.11 -9.52
C GLY A 58 5.39 9.16 -8.64
N ASP A 59 6.49 8.61 -9.17
CA ASP A 59 7.40 7.75 -8.42
C ASP A 59 8.06 8.50 -7.26
N VAL A 60 8.48 9.75 -7.47
CA VAL A 60 8.96 10.65 -6.39
C VAL A 60 7.88 10.82 -5.33
N SER A 61 6.65 11.15 -5.73
CA SER A 61 5.52 11.34 -4.81
C SER A 61 5.22 10.05 -4.01
N HIS A 62 5.21 8.89 -4.66
CA HIS A 62 5.06 7.60 -3.99
C HIS A 62 6.18 7.35 -2.97
N PHE A 63 7.43 7.62 -3.31
CA PHE A 63 8.56 7.47 -2.40
C PHE A 63 8.38 8.35 -1.15
N LEU A 64 8.00 9.61 -1.31
CA LEU A 64 7.77 10.54 -0.20
C LEU A 64 6.61 10.11 0.72
N THR A 65 5.67 9.29 0.22
CA THR A 65 4.50 8.83 1.00
C THR A 65 4.73 7.52 1.76
N PHE A 66 5.83 6.77 1.54
CA PHE A 66 6.06 5.49 2.24
C PHE A 66 6.10 5.62 3.76
N ILE A 67 6.66 6.71 4.27
CA ILE A 67 6.68 7.01 5.70
C ILE A 67 5.24 7.14 6.22
N ALA A 68 4.41 7.95 5.54
CA ALA A 68 3.00 8.09 5.90
C ALA A 68 2.28 6.75 5.93
N MET A 69 2.46 5.92 4.91
CA MET A 69 1.80 4.60 4.81
C MET A 69 2.24 3.65 5.93
N GLY A 70 3.54 3.58 6.23
CA GLY A 70 4.07 2.71 7.28
C GLY A 70 3.55 3.08 8.66
N PHE A 71 3.64 4.36 9.02
CA PHE A 71 3.18 4.86 10.32
C PHE A 71 1.66 4.89 10.44
N SER A 72 0.93 5.18 9.36
CA SER A 72 -0.54 5.10 9.34
C SER A 72 -1.03 3.67 9.57
N ASN A 73 -0.40 2.68 8.94
CA ASN A 73 -0.73 1.28 9.17
C ASN A 73 -0.41 0.85 10.61
N ALA A 74 0.70 1.32 11.20
CA ALA A 74 1.02 1.09 12.60
C ALA A 74 -0.03 1.72 13.53
N GLY A 75 -0.41 2.96 13.27
CA GLY A 75 -1.46 3.66 13.99
C GLY A 75 -2.80 2.94 13.94
N GLN A 76 -3.20 2.45 12.76
CA GLN A 76 -4.39 1.62 12.58
C GLN A 76 -4.39 0.39 13.50
N VAL A 77 -3.27 -0.34 13.57
CA VAL A 77 -3.13 -1.54 14.41
C VAL A 77 -3.18 -1.18 15.91
N LEU A 78 -2.52 -0.09 16.31
CA LEU A 78 -2.52 0.35 17.71
C LEU A 78 -3.91 0.81 18.17
N ILE A 79 -4.66 1.53 17.32
CA ILE A 79 -6.06 1.91 17.60
C ILE A 79 -6.92 0.65 17.73
N ALA A 80 -6.78 -0.32 16.83
CA ALA A 80 -7.49 -1.59 16.92
C ALA A 80 -7.19 -2.32 18.23
N LYS A 81 -5.94 -2.30 18.68
CA LYS A 81 -5.55 -2.87 19.99
C LYS A 81 -6.18 -2.14 21.18
N TYR A 82 -6.22 -0.81 21.18
CA TYR A 82 -6.90 -0.06 22.25
C TYR A 82 -8.40 -0.42 22.30
N ILE A 83 -9.06 -0.58 21.16
CA ILE A 83 -10.46 -1.02 21.11
C ILE A 83 -10.62 -2.42 21.69
N GLY A 84 -9.77 -3.37 21.25
CA GLY A 84 -9.82 -4.76 21.72
C GLY A 84 -9.54 -4.90 23.24
N ALA A 85 -8.66 -4.04 23.77
CA ALA A 85 -8.35 -3.98 25.20
C ALA A 85 -9.41 -3.23 26.03
N GLY A 86 -10.45 -2.66 25.40
CA GLY A 86 -11.45 -1.84 26.08
C GLY A 86 -10.98 -0.44 26.49
N GLN A 87 -9.79 -0.01 26.07
CA GLN A 87 -9.15 1.27 26.44
C GLN A 87 -9.51 2.41 25.49
N ARG A 88 -10.81 2.61 25.24
CA ARG A 88 -11.31 3.62 24.27
C ARG A 88 -10.93 5.05 24.66
N GLU A 89 -10.77 5.34 25.93
CA GLU A 89 -10.35 6.64 26.46
C GLU A 89 -8.95 7.07 26.00
N LYS A 90 -8.09 6.09 25.66
CA LYS A 90 -6.74 6.37 25.16
C LYS A 90 -6.70 6.73 23.66
N ILE A 91 -7.77 6.44 22.91
CA ILE A 91 -7.78 6.60 21.46
C ILE A 91 -7.59 8.08 21.08
N SER A 92 -8.34 8.99 21.72
CA SER A 92 -8.25 10.41 21.40
C SER A 92 -6.83 10.96 21.59
N ARG A 93 -6.19 10.64 22.72
CA ARG A 93 -4.82 11.04 23.01
C ARG A 93 -3.81 10.42 22.05
N PHE A 94 -3.98 9.15 21.69
CA PHE A 94 -3.15 8.48 20.70
C PHE A 94 -3.29 9.11 19.31
N VAL A 95 -4.53 9.39 18.86
CA VAL A 95 -4.80 10.06 17.59
C VAL A 95 -4.15 11.44 17.56
N GLY A 96 -4.25 12.22 18.65
CA GLY A 96 -3.57 13.51 18.76
C GLY A 96 -2.06 13.39 18.58
N THR A 97 -1.41 12.46 19.30
CA THR A 97 0.03 12.19 19.17
C THR A 97 0.42 11.75 17.76
N MET A 98 -0.37 10.87 17.13
CA MET A 98 -0.14 10.37 15.78
C MET A 98 -0.27 11.49 14.72
N VAL A 99 -1.32 12.32 14.84
CA VAL A 99 -1.55 13.46 13.93
C VAL A 99 -0.39 14.45 14.01
N SER A 100 -0.04 14.90 15.24
CA SER A 100 1.04 15.88 15.43
C SER A 100 2.38 15.37 14.92
N PHE A 101 2.72 14.12 15.22
CA PHE A 101 3.97 13.50 14.76
C PHE A 101 4.03 13.39 13.23
N LEU A 102 2.99 12.85 12.60
CA LEU A 102 3.00 12.65 11.15
C LEU A 102 2.86 13.95 10.36
N MET A 103 2.16 14.96 10.89
CA MET A 103 2.16 16.29 10.30
C MET A 103 3.56 16.93 10.34
N LEU A 104 4.28 16.78 11.46
CA LEU A 104 5.67 17.22 11.53
C LEU A 104 6.56 16.46 10.53
N CYS A 105 6.40 15.13 10.44
CA CYS A 105 7.10 14.32 9.44
C CYS A 105 6.79 14.79 8.01
N SER A 106 5.53 15.13 7.69
CA SER A 106 5.17 15.63 6.36
C SER A 106 5.90 16.93 6.01
N LEU A 107 6.01 17.87 6.96
CA LEU A 107 6.73 19.12 6.76
C LEU A 107 8.23 18.90 6.58
N LEU A 108 8.84 18.01 7.38
CA LEU A 108 10.26 17.67 7.28
C LEU A 108 10.57 17.00 5.94
N VAL A 109 9.76 15.99 5.54
CA VAL A 109 9.93 15.28 4.27
C VAL A 109 9.72 16.23 3.08
N SER A 110 8.70 17.10 3.15
CA SER A 110 8.45 18.13 2.14
C SER A 110 9.66 19.08 2.02
N GLY A 111 10.17 19.60 3.13
CA GLY A 111 11.34 20.47 3.15
C GLY A 111 12.59 19.83 2.54
N ILE A 112 12.87 18.57 2.93
CA ILE A 112 13.98 17.78 2.37
C ILE A 112 13.80 17.57 0.86
N ALA A 113 12.58 17.17 0.42
CA ALA A 113 12.29 16.96 -0.98
C ALA A 113 12.44 18.23 -1.82
N LEU A 114 12.02 19.38 -1.31
CA LEU A 114 12.17 20.69 -1.97
C LEU A 114 13.62 21.11 -2.08
N VAL A 115 14.44 20.87 -1.06
CA VAL A 115 15.89 21.17 -1.09
C VAL A 115 16.60 20.26 -2.08
N LEU A 116 16.30 18.97 -2.06
CA LEU A 116 16.96 17.95 -2.88
C LEU A 116 16.30 17.72 -4.25
N ARG A 117 15.31 18.52 -4.66
CA ARG A 117 14.46 18.30 -5.84
C ARG A 117 15.24 17.99 -7.13
N HIS A 118 16.33 18.69 -7.39
CA HIS A 118 17.17 18.47 -8.57
C HIS A 118 17.96 17.16 -8.44
N HIS A 119 18.56 16.91 -7.29
CA HIS A 119 19.34 15.68 -7.04
C HIS A 119 18.48 14.42 -7.13
N ILE A 120 17.22 14.49 -6.64
CA ILE A 120 16.29 13.36 -6.75
C ILE A 120 16.02 13.01 -8.22
N LEU A 121 15.78 14.00 -9.06
CA LEU A 121 15.52 13.79 -10.50
C LEU A 121 16.78 13.32 -11.23
N ASP A 122 17.96 13.83 -10.87
CA ASP A 122 19.23 13.39 -11.43
C ASP A 122 19.52 11.93 -11.05
N TRP A 123 19.27 11.53 -9.80
CA TRP A 123 19.40 10.13 -9.38
C TRP A 123 18.42 9.18 -10.08
N MET A 124 17.27 9.69 -10.48
CA MET A 124 16.28 8.92 -11.25
C MET A 124 16.61 8.86 -12.75
N ASN A 125 17.72 9.48 -13.20
CA ASN A 125 18.10 9.60 -14.62
C ASN A 125 16.94 10.12 -15.46
N THR A 126 16.29 11.19 -15.00
CA THR A 126 15.12 11.77 -15.68
C THR A 126 15.53 12.28 -17.08
N PRO A 127 14.82 11.88 -18.17
CA PRO A 127 15.09 12.38 -19.50
C PRO A 127 15.00 13.91 -19.60
N SER A 128 15.87 14.53 -20.39
CA SER A 128 15.95 15.99 -20.54
C SER A 128 14.62 16.61 -20.96
N GLU A 129 13.89 15.93 -21.84
CA GLU A 129 12.59 16.39 -22.37
C GLU A 129 11.50 16.38 -21.31
N ALA A 130 11.58 15.48 -20.34
CA ALA A 130 10.62 15.32 -19.26
C ALA A 130 11.01 16.09 -17.99
N TYR A 131 12.27 16.58 -17.90
CA TYR A 131 12.85 17.09 -16.65
C TYR A 131 12.05 18.26 -16.05
N HIS A 132 11.71 19.27 -16.84
CA HIS A 132 10.95 20.42 -16.34
C HIS A 132 9.54 20.04 -15.86
N GLY A 133 8.87 19.13 -16.59
CA GLY A 133 7.56 18.62 -16.19
C GLY A 133 7.62 17.78 -14.90
N ALA A 134 8.63 16.89 -14.79
CA ALA A 134 8.86 16.07 -13.60
C ALA A 134 9.23 16.92 -12.39
N LEU A 135 10.02 17.99 -12.59
CA LEU A 135 10.37 18.94 -11.53
C LEU A 135 9.12 19.67 -11.00
N ALA A 136 8.31 20.22 -11.91
CA ALA A 136 7.08 20.90 -11.54
C ALA A 136 6.13 19.94 -10.78
N TYR A 137 5.95 18.73 -11.29
CA TYR A 137 5.13 17.70 -10.63
C TYR A 137 5.64 17.37 -9.23
N SER A 138 6.94 17.12 -9.09
CA SER A 138 7.56 16.73 -7.81
C SER A 138 7.50 17.86 -6.78
N VAL A 139 7.73 19.12 -7.18
CA VAL A 139 7.65 20.29 -6.29
C VAL A 139 6.23 20.50 -5.79
N ILE A 140 5.23 20.46 -6.68
CA ILE A 140 3.82 20.62 -6.30
C ILE A 140 3.38 19.50 -5.38
N SER A 141 3.73 18.25 -5.69
CA SER A 141 3.45 17.09 -4.85
C SER A 141 4.11 17.19 -3.48
N ALA A 142 5.37 17.64 -3.40
CA ALA A 142 6.07 17.87 -2.15
C ALA A 142 5.37 18.94 -1.28
N CYS A 143 4.95 20.06 -1.87
CA CYS A 143 4.15 21.06 -1.18
C CYS A 143 2.79 20.53 -0.68
N GLY A 144 2.20 19.59 -1.42
CA GLY A 144 0.92 18.95 -1.10
C GLY A 144 1.00 17.78 -0.13
N LEU A 145 2.20 17.35 0.30
CA LEU A 145 2.37 16.19 1.18
C LEU A 145 1.55 16.25 2.47
N ILE A 146 1.34 17.45 3.02
CA ILE A 146 0.54 17.63 4.24
C ILE A 146 -0.89 17.11 4.07
N PHE A 147 -1.50 17.29 2.92
CA PHE A 147 -2.84 16.79 2.62
C PHE A 147 -2.87 15.28 2.41
N ILE A 148 -1.84 14.75 1.71
CA ILE A 148 -1.69 13.31 1.47
C ILE A 148 -1.47 12.57 2.80
N TYR A 149 -0.57 13.07 3.66
CA TYR A 149 -0.36 12.52 5.00
C TYR A 149 -1.62 12.63 5.84
N GLY A 150 -2.29 13.78 5.81
CA GLY A 150 -3.53 14.02 6.52
C GLY A 150 -4.62 13.02 6.16
N TYR A 151 -4.86 12.79 4.88
CA TYR A 151 -5.81 11.78 4.41
C TYR A 151 -5.42 10.37 4.89
N ASN A 152 -4.14 9.99 4.76
CA ASN A 152 -3.66 8.67 5.21
C ASN A 152 -3.87 8.46 6.71
N ILE A 153 -3.58 9.49 7.54
CA ILE A 153 -3.78 9.45 8.99
C ILE A 153 -5.25 9.22 9.33
N VAL A 154 -6.14 10.07 8.78
CA VAL A 154 -7.57 9.99 9.11
C VAL A 154 -8.19 8.69 8.61
N SER A 155 -7.80 8.23 7.42
CA SER A 155 -8.21 6.94 6.89
C SER A 155 -7.73 5.78 7.78
N ALA A 156 -6.50 5.84 8.30
CA ALA A 156 -5.97 4.82 9.21
C ALA A 156 -6.69 4.82 10.55
N VAL A 157 -7.05 6.00 11.08
CA VAL A 157 -7.86 6.13 12.30
C VAL A 157 -9.22 5.46 12.11
N LEU A 158 -9.94 5.76 11.03
CA LEU A 158 -11.24 5.15 10.71
C LEU A 158 -11.11 3.63 10.54
N ARG A 159 -10.12 3.17 9.77
CA ARG A 159 -9.86 1.73 9.58
C ARG A 159 -9.50 1.03 10.90
N GLY A 160 -8.74 1.66 11.77
CA GLY A 160 -8.41 1.15 13.09
C GLY A 160 -9.66 1.00 13.98
N MET A 161 -10.64 1.88 13.82
CA MET A 161 -11.94 1.82 14.46
C MET A 161 -12.94 0.86 13.77
N GLY A 162 -12.51 0.18 12.69
CA GLY A 162 -13.32 -0.80 11.97
C GLY A 162 -14.20 -0.19 10.87
N ASP A 163 -13.99 1.07 10.52
CA ASP A 163 -14.71 1.74 9.45
C ASP A 163 -13.84 1.81 8.18
N SER A 164 -14.23 1.06 7.15
CA SER A 164 -13.63 1.10 5.82
C SER A 164 -14.50 1.81 4.79
N LYS A 165 -15.79 2.00 5.11
CA LYS A 165 -16.75 2.58 4.18
C LYS A 165 -16.49 4.08 3.95
N HIS A 166 -16.30 4.83 5.02
CA HIS A 166 -16.09 6.28 4.89
C HIS A 166 -14.75 6.63 4.20
N PRO A 167 -13.59 5.99 4.50
CA PRO A 167 -12.39 6.15 3.71
C PRO A 167 -12.59 5.89 2.20
N PHE A 168 -13.38 4.85 1.85
CA PHE A 168 -13.72 4.57 0.46
C PHE A 168 -14.55 5.70 -0.18
N VAL A 169 -15.57 6.21 0.52
CA VAL A 169 -16.38 7.33 0.00
C VAL A 169 -15.51 8.57 -0.24
N PHE A 170 -14.61 8.89 0.70
CA PHE A 170 -13.77 10.08 0.58
C PHE A 170 -12.75 9.97 -0.57
N ILE A 171 -12.14 8.80 -0.76
CA ILE A 171 -11.23 8.60 -1.90
C ILE A 171 -12.00 8.58 -3.23
N SER A 172 -13.26 8.13 -3.23
CA SER A 172 -14.12 8.18 -4.41
C SER A 172 -14.41 9.61 -4.83
N ILE A 173 -14.69 10.49 -3.87
CA ILE A 173 -14.86 11.93 -4.13
C ILE A 173 -13.54 12.51 -4.68
N ALA A 174 -12.41 12.20 -4.05
CA ALA A 174 -11.12 12.67 -4.52
C ALA A 174 -10.82 12.21 -5.96
N ALA A 175 -11.12 10.95 -6.29
CA ALA A 175 -10.87 10.41 -7.63
C ALA A 175 -11.70 11.11 -8.71
N VAL A 176 -12.98 11.35 -8.46
CA VAL A 176 -13.84 12.10 -9.39
C VAL A 176 -13.36 13.53 -9.57
N LEU A 177 -13.04 14.21 -8.46
CA LEU A 177 -12.50 15.56 -8.50
C LEU A 177 -11.15 15.63 -9.21
N ASN A 178 -10.27 14.66 -8.99
CA ASN A 178 -8.97 14.60 -9.65
C ASN A 178 -9.13 14.54 -11.18
N VAL A 179 -9.97 13.64 -11.71
CA VAL A 179 -10.23 13.54 -13.14
C VAL A 179 -10.78 14.87 -13.72
N LEU A 180 -11.71 15.50 -13.04
CA LEU A 180 -12.26 16.78 -13.49
C LEU A 180 -11.22 17.90 -13.47
N LEU A 181 -10.38 17.94 -12.43
CA LEU A 181 -9.31 18.92 -12.30
C LEU A 181 -8.15 18.66 -13.26
N ASP A 182 -7.85 17.40 -13.60
CA ASP A 182 -6.87 17.05 -14.64
C ASP A 182 -7.31 17.61 -15.99
N ILE A 183 -8.57 17.42 -16.37
CA ILE A 183 -9.11 18.02 -17.59
C ILE A 183 -8.99 19.54 -17.52
N LEU A 184 -9.33 20.15 -16.37
CA LEU A 184 -9.27 21.60 -16.22
C LEU A 184 -7.83 22.14 -16.32
N PHE A 185 -6.87 21.53 -15.60
CA PHE A 185 -5.51 22.08 -15.47
C PHE A 185 -4.54 21.60 -16.57
N VAL A 186 -4.83 20.46 -17.22
CA VAL A 186 -3.96 19.94 -18.29
C VAL A 186 -4.53 20.30 -19.66
N VAL A 187 -5.85 20.20 -19.86
CA VAL A 187 -6.48 20.44 -21.19
C VAL A 187 -6.90 21.90 -21.36
N VAL A 188 -7.65 22.46 -20.39
CA VAL A 188 -8.22 23.82 -20.50
C VAL A 188 -7.18 24.89 -20.15
N PHE A 189 -6.51 24.73 -18.99
CA PHE A 189 -5.41 25.60 -18.56
C PHE A 189 -4.10 24.82 -18.73
N PRO A 190 -3.30 25.04 -19.81
CA PRO A 190 -2.18 24.17 -20.16
C PRO A 190 -1.00 24.28 -19.15
N PHE A 191 -1.23 23.86 -17.91
CA PHE A 191 -0.20 23.83 -16.85
C PHE A 191 0.76 22.65 -16.95
N GLY A 192 0.65 21.86 -18.03
CA GLY A 192 1.52 20.72 -18.29
C GLY A 192 1.40 19.62 -17.21
N ALA A 193 2.50 18.89 -16.98
CA ALA A 193 2.55 17.83 -15.96
C ALA A 193 2.35 18.39 -14.53
N GLY A 194 2.72 19.66 -14.27
CA GLY A 194 2.42 20.32 -13.01
C GLY A 194 0.94 20.48 -12.74
N GLY A 195 0.11 20.64 -13.79
CA GLY A 195 -1.36 20.68 -13.68
C GLY A 195 -1.94 19.40 -13.10
N ALA A 196 -1.46 18.24 -13.52
CA ALA A 196 -1.85 16.94 -12.98
C ALA A 196 -1.47 16.79 -11.49
N ALA A 197 -0.25 17.21 -11.12
CA ALA A 197 0.14 17.23 -9.71
C ALA A 197 -0.76 18.16 -8.88
N PHE A 198 -1.12 19.31 -9.41
CA PHE A 198 -1.99 20.29 -8.74
C PHE A 198 -3.40 19.73 -8.56
N ALA A 199 -3.96 19.06 -9.58
CA ALA A 199 -5.23 18.36 -9.50
C ALA A 199 -5.22 17.29 -8.40
N THR A 200 -4.17 16.49 -8.34
CA THR A 200 -4.00 15.47 -7.30
C THR A 200 -3.92 16.07 -5.90
N VAL A 201 -3.12 17.12 -5.70
CA VAL A 201 -2.98 17.79 -4.39
C VAL A 201 -4.30 18.40 -3.92
N ILE A 202 -5.02 19.10 -4.80
CA ILE A 202 -6.33 19.68 -4.46
C ILE A 202 -7.34 18.59 -4.10
N SER A 203 -7.42 17.52 -4.89
CA SER A 203 -8.35 16.41 -4.66
C SER A 203 -8.08 15.72 -3.34
N GLN A 204 -6.81 15.47 -3.01
CA GLN A 204 -6.41 14.93 -1.73
C GLN A 204 -6.68 15.90 -0.57
N GLY A 205 -6.48 17.19 -0.79
CA GLY A 205 -6.82 18.24 0.19
C GLY A 205 -8.30 18.28 0.52
N ILE A 206 -9.17 18.24 -0.49
CA ILE A 206 -10.63 18.19 -0.30
C ILE A 206 -11.03 16.92 0.42
N SER A 207 -10.46 15.78 0.03
CA SER A 207 -10.70 14.50 0.70
C SER A 207 -10.29 14.55 2.17
N PHE A 208 -9.11 15.07 2.47
CA PHE A 208 -8.63 15.25 3.84
C PHE A 208 -9.55 16.14 4.68
N ILE A 209 -9.91 17.32 4.15
CA ILE A 209 -10.81 18.25 4.84
C ILE A 209 -12.17 17.58 5.10
N THR A 210 -12.74 16.90 4.11
CA THR A 210 -14.00 16.18 4.24
C THR A 210 -13.92 15.08 5.32
N CYS A 211 -12.81 14.32 5.36
CA CYS A 211 -12.54 13.33 6.40
C CYS A 211 -12.51 13.97 7.80
N VAL A 212 -11.78 15.07 7.96
CA VAL A 212 -11.67 15.78 9.25
C VAL A 212 -13.02 16.32 9.69
N LEU A 213 -13.78 16.96 8.79
CA LEU A 213 -15.12 17.46 9.09
C LEU A 213 -16.09 16.33 9.49
N PHE A 214 -16.00 15.19 8.82
CA PHE A 214 -16.76 14.00 9.17
C PHE A 214 -16.44 13.52 10.59
N LEU A 215 -15.16 13.34 10.93
CA LEU A 215 -14.74 12.93 12.28
C LEU A 215 -15.13 13.96 13.33
N PHE A 216 -15.04 15.25 13.02
CA PHE A 216 -15.41 16.30 13.94
C PHE A 216 -16.93 16.29 14.25
N ARG A 217 -17.77 16.06 13.23
CA ARG A 217 -19.23 15.96 13.40
C ARG A 217 -19.65 14.72 14.18
N HIS A 218 -18.94 13.60 14.00
CA HIS A 218 -19.26 12.31 14.63
C HIS A 218 -18.32 11.95 15.79
N LYS A 219 -17.65 12.97 16.37
CA LYS A 219 -16.62 12.75 17.42
C LYS A 219 -17.08 11.90 18.60
N GLN A 220 -18.33 12.08 19.03
CA GLN A 220 -18.90 11.30 20.16
C GLN A 220 -19.08 9.83 19.80
N GLU A 221 -19.47 9.52 18.57
CA GLU A 221 -19.67 8.16 18.07
C GLU A 221 -18.37 7.40 17.95
N PHE A 222 -17.26 8.11 17.69
CA PHE A 222 -15.90 7.56 17.61
C PHE A 222 -15.11 7.68 18.93
N SER A 223 -15.73 8.16 20.00
CA SER A 223 -15.07 8.40 21.31
C SER A 223 -13.84 9.31 21.18
N LEU A 224 -13.91 10.32 20.33
CA LEU A 224 -12.86 11.31 20.11
C LEU A 224 -13.17 12.62 20.84
N SER A 225 -12.17 13.20 21.49
CA SER A 225 -12.20 14.56 22.01
C SER A 225 -11.29 15.44 21.15
N PHE A 226 -11.84 16.50 20.54
CA PHE A 226 -11.06 17.45 19.76
C PHE A 226 -10.67 18.64 20.63
N GLN A 227 -9.84 18.40 21.65
CA GLN A 227 -9.26 19.48 22.44
C GLN A 227 -7.87 19.83 21.88
N TRP A 228 -7.69 21.05 21.39
CA TRP A 228 -6.42 21.52 20.82
C TRP A 228 -5.22 21.25 21.71
N LYS A 229 -5.37 21.35 23.01
CA LYS A 229 -4.31 21.06 23.99
C LYS A 229 -3.84 19.61 23.99
N GLU A 230 -4.71 18.65 23.64
CA GLU A 230 -4.36 17.23 23.56
C GLU A 230 -3.52 16.92 22.32
N TYR A 231 -3.76 17.63 21.20
CA TYR A 231 -3.02 17.44 19.95
C TYR A 231 -1.58 17.92 20.01
N PHE A 232 -1.27 18.90 20.86
CA PHE A 232 0.10 19.40 21.06
C PHE A 232 0.82 18.78 22.24
N ARG A 233 0.15 17.93 23.04
CA ARG A 233 0.74 17.25 24.19
C ARG A 233 1.12 15.82 23.78
N TRP A 234 2.37 15.67 23.36
CA TRP A 234 2.88 14.35 23.00
C TRP A 234 2.95 13.42 24.18
N ASP A 235 2.33 12.25 24.04
CA ASP A 235 2.51 11.13 24.95
C ASP A 235 3.74 10.33 24.50
N LYS A 236 4.79 10.35 25.31
CA LYS A 236 6.07 9.69 24.96
C LYS A 236 5.91 8.19 24.74
N ASP A 237 5.09 7.52 25.53
CA ASP A 237 4.90 6.07 25.44
C ASP A 237 4.10 5.69 24.20
N MET A 238 3.06 6.47 23.91
CA MET A 238 2.25 6.31 22.69
C MET A 238 3.08 6.61 21.43
N LEU A 239 3.86 7.68 21.45
CA LEU A 239 4.76 8.03 20.34
C LEU A 239 5.80 6.94 20.13
N TRP A 240 6.41 6.46 21.22
CA TRP A 240 7.42 5.40 21.14
C TRP A 240 6.84 4.09 20.59
N SER A 241 5.60 3.75 21.00
CA SER A 241 4.87 2.60 20.46
C SER A 241 4.59 2.75 18.95
N LEU A 242 4.21 3.96 18.53
CA LEU A 242 4.00 4.28 17.13
C LEU A 242 5.31 4.18 16.31
N ILE A 243 6.40 4.73 16.82
CA ILE A 243 7.73 4.67 16.18
C ILE A 243 8.21 3.23 16.09
N LYS A 244 8.17 2.47 17.19
CA LYS A 244 8.61 1.08 17.22
C LYS A 244 7.90 0.20 16.18
N LEU A 245 6.61 0.43 15.94
CA LEU A 245 5.84 -0.36 14.98
C LEU A 245 5.88 0.25 13.57
N GLY A 246 5.86 1.58 13.48
CA GLY A 246 5.80 2.32 12.22
C GLY A 246 7.08 2.21 11.40
N VAL A 247 8.25 2.33 12.05
CA VAL A 247 9.55 2.22 11.36
C VAL A 247 9.72 0.88 10.64
N PRO A 248 9.50 -0.30 11.27
CA PRO A 248 9.54 -1.57 10.56
C PRO A 248 8.55 -1.67 9.39
N MET A 249 7.34 -1.13 9.55
CA MET A 249 6.34 -1.15 8.48
C MET A 249 6.72 -0.23 7.31
N ALA A 250 7.29 0.94 7.59
CA ALA A 250 7.78 1.85 6.55
C ALA A 250 8.99 1.25 5.81
N ILE A 251 9.97 0.69 6.54
CA ILE A 251 11.11 -0.02 5.95
C ILE A 251 10.65 -1.19 5.07
N LYS A 252 9.67 -1.97 5.52
CA LYS A 252 9.12 -3.09 4.74
C LYS A 252 8.59 -2.61 3.38
N THR A 253 7.80 -1.55 3.38
CA THR A 253 7.21 -1.01 2.16
C THR A 253 8.30 -0.48 1.21
N ALA A 254 9.23 0.32 1.71
CA ALA A 254 10.34 0.88 0.94
C ALA A 254 11.27 -0.23 0.38
N SER A 255 11.64 -1.20 1.22
CA SER A 255 12.52 -2.31 0.85
C SER A 255 11.95 -3.16 -0.29
N ILE A 256 10.65 -3.48 -0.25
CA ILE A 256 9.99 -4.24 -1.31
C ILE A 256 10.03 -3.47 -2.63
N GLN A 257 9.79 -2.17 -2.62
CA GLN A 257 9.79 -1.35 -3.83
C GLN A 257 11.20 -1.21 -4.43
N ILE A 258 12.20 -0.96 -3.58
CA ILE A 258 13.61 -0.90 -4.02
C ILE A 258 14.04 -2.23 -4.65
N SER A 259 13.71 -3.35 -4.01
CA SER A 259 14.07 -4.67 -4.55
C SER A 259 13.36 -5.00 -5.84
N LYS A 260 12.11 -4.58 -6.02
CA LYS A 260 11.40 -4.71 -7.30
C LYS A 260 12.04 -3.90 -8.41
N LEU A 261 12.44 -2.66 -8.12
CA LEU A 261 13.19 -1.84 -9.08
C LEU A 261 14.50 -2.52 -9.50
N PHE A 262 15.23 -3.09 -8.52
CA PHE A 262 16.44 -3.85 -8.77
C PHE A 262 16.19 -5.05 -9.69
N VAL A 263 15.18 -5.89 -9.40
CA VAL A 263 14.81 -7.04 -10.22
C VAL A 263 14.40 -6.61 -11.63
N ASN A 264 13.56 -5.56 -11.75
CA ASN A 264 13.13 -5.04 -13.03
C ASN A 264 14.31 -4.51 -13.87
N ALA A 265 15.29 -3.85 -13.25
CA ALA A 265 16.48 -3.38 -13.95
C ALA A 265 17.27 -4.53 -14.60
N TYR A 266 17.41 -5.66 -13.91
CA TYR A 266 18.04 -6.85 -14.50
C TYR A 266 17.17 -7.48 -15.59
N VAL A 267 15.87 -7.62 -15.38
CA VAL A 267 14.94 -8.18 -16.37
C VAL A 267 14.96 -7.34 -17.66
N ASN A 268 14.97 -6.03 -17.54
CA ASN A 268 14.99 -5.12 -18.69
C ASN A 268 16.28 -5.25 -19.53
N SER A 269 17.40 -5.69 -18.94
CA SER A 269 18.66 -5.89 -19.66
C SER A 269 18.63 -7.06 -20.66
N TYR A 270 17.58 -7.90 -20.61
CA TYR A 270 17.42 -9.03 -21.54
C TYR A 270 16.75 -8.67 -22.89
N GLY A 271 16.48 -7.40 -23.11
CA GLY A 271 15.98 -6.89 -24.40
C GLY A 271 14.54 -6.39 -24.36
N VAL A 272 14.13 -5.78 -25.46
CA VAL A 272 12.88 -5.02 -25.55
C VAL A 272 11.64 -5.90 -25.30
N ALA A 273 11.60 -7.10 -25.89
CA ALA A 273 10.45 -8.01 -25.74
C ALA A 273 10.26 -8.45 -24.27
N VAL A 274 11.37 -8.76 -23.57
CA VAL A 274 11.34 -9.15 -22.15
C VAL A 274 10.93 -7.96 -21.28
N SER A 275 11.46 -6.76 -21.55
CA SER A 275 11.09 -5.52 -20.86
C SER A 275 9.61 -5.17 -21.06
N ALA A 276 9.10 -5.28 -22.28
CA ALA A 276 7.68 -5.06 -22.57
C ALA A 276 6.79 -6.03 -21.81
N PHE A 277 7.16 -7.33 -21.81
CA PHE A 277 6.40 -8.32 -21.05
C PHE A 277 6.51 -8.12 -19.53
N ALA A 278 7.64 -7.64 -19.01
CA ALA A 278 7.80 -7.29 -17.60
C ALA A 278 6.75 -6.25 -17.14
N GLY A 279 6.44 -5.28 -17.99
CA GLY A 279 5.35 -4.33 -17.76
C GLY A 279 3.98 -5.01 -17.62
N ILE A 280 3.68 -5.99 -18.46
CA ILE A 280 2.44 -6.79 -18.39
C ILE A 280 2.43 -7.66 -17.13
N ALA A 281 3.53 -8.35 -16.83
CA ALA A 281 3.69 -9.18 -15.64
C ALA A 281 3.47 -8.38 -14.34
N ASN A 282 3.99 -7.15 -14.28
CA ASN A 282 3.79 -6.26 -13.14
C ASN A 282 2.31 -5.84 -12.97
N LYS A 283 1.56 -5.65 -14.05
CA LYS A 283 0.12 -5.37 -13.98
C LYS A 283 -0.66 -6.56 -13.43
N ILE A 284 -0.32 -7.78 -13.87
CA ILE A 284 -0.94 -9.02 -13.36
C ILE A 284 -0.64 -9.20 -11.86
N ALA A 285 0.61 -9.05 -11.47
CA ALA A 285 1.02 -9.07 -10.05
C ALA A 285 0.31 -7.96 -9.25
N GLY A 286 0.07 -6.80 -9.85
CA GLY A 286 -0.65 -5.68 -9.26
C GLY A 286 -2.05 -6.07 -8.81
N VAL A 287 -2.83 -6.76 -9.65
CA VAL A 287 -4.21 -7.18 -9.33
C VAL A 287 -4.24 -8.07 -8.09
N THR A 288 -3.38 -9.09 -8.02
CA THR A 288 -3.32 -9.98 -6.85
C THR A 288 -2.82 -9.26 -5.59
N ASN A 289 -1.90 -8.31 -5.75
CA ASN A 289 -1.41 -7.50 -4.64
C ASN A 289 -2.49 -6.58 -4.07
N LEU A 290 -3.41 -6.02 -4.87
CA LEU A 290 -4.54 -5.22 -4.38
C LEU A 290 -5.43 -6.03 -3.42
N ILE A 291 -5.76 -7.27 -3.79
CA ILE A 291 -6.58 -8.16 -2.97
C ILE A 291 -5.85 -8.52 -1.68
N SER A 292 -4.58 -8.92 -1.80
CA SER A 292 -3.74 -9.25 -0.64
C SER A 292 -3.56 -8.06 0.31
N ALA A 293 -3.39 -6.84 -0.21
CA ALA A 293 -3.26 -5.62 0.59
C ALA A 293 -4.55 -5.29 1.34
N ALA A 294 -5.72 -5.40 0.68
CA ALA A 294 -7.01 -5.19 1.32
C ALA A 294 -7.27 -6.21 2.44
N MET A 295 -6.99 -7.50 2.18
CA MET A 295 -7.09 -8.57 3.18
C MET A 295 -6.12 -8.39 4.34
N ASN A 296 -4.88 -7.96 4.08
CA ASN A 296 -3.91 -7.66 5.11
C ASN A 296 -4.38 -6.49 6.01
N THR A 297 -4.87 -5.41 5.41
CA THR A 297 -5.38 -4.24 6.14
C THR A 297 -6.56 -4.60 7.03
N ALA A 298 -7.54 -5.32 6.50
CA ALA A 298 -8.70 -5.78 7.25
C ALA A 298 -8.29 -6.81 8.32
N GLY A 299 -7.50 -7.79 7.94
CA GLY A 299 -7.03 -8.86 8.82
C GLY A 299 -6.21 -8.34 9.99
N SER A 300 -5.28 -7.42 9.76
CA SER A 300 -4.45 -6.85 10.84
C SER A 300 -5.27 -6.07 11.86
N THR A 301 -6.31 -5.35 11.44
CA THR A 301 -7.25 -4.67 12.35
C THR A 301 -8.03 -5.69 13.19
N MET A 302 -8.66 -6.69 12.54
CA MET A 302 -9.43 -7.73 13.23
C MET A 302 -8.57 -8.56 14.17
N VAL A 303 -7.38 -8.97 13.73
CA VAL A 303 -6.41 -9.71 14.54
C VAL A 303 -5.94 -8.86 15.71
N GLY A 304 -5.61 -7.58 15.49
CA GLY A 304 -5.17 -6.66 16.54
C GLY A 304 -6.20 -6.50 17.65
N GLN A 305 -7.47 -6.31 17.33
CA GLN A 305 -8.55 -6.25 18.32
C GLN A 305 -8.67 -7.56 19.10
N ASN A 306 -8.65 -8.70 18.42
CA ASN A 306 -8.86 -10.01 19.06
C ASN A 306 -7.67 -10.45 19.94
N ILE A 307 -6.43 -10.13 19.54
CA ILE A 307 -5.25 -10.37 20.39
C ILE A 307 -5.34 -9.53 21.66
N ALA A 308 -5.69 -8.24 21.54
CA ALA A 308 -5.83 -7.35 22.69
C ALA A 308 -6.97 -7.77 23.63
N ALA A 309 -8.06 -8.33 23.06
CA ALA A 309 -9.17 -8.93 23.80
C ALA A 309 -8.86 -10.36 24.32
N ARG A 310 -7.65 -10.90 24.10
CA ARG A 310 -7.23 -12.27 24.45
C ARG A 310 -8.08 -13.39 23.82
N GLN A 311 -8.73 -13.10 22.67
CA GLN A 311 -9.57 -14.07 21.95
C GLN A 311 -8.74 -14.84 20.89
N TYR A 312 -7.79 -15.64 21.35
CA TYR A 312 -6.81 -16.30 20.48
C TYR A 312 -7.41 -17.31 19.51
N GLU A 313 -8.45 -18.04 19.92
CA GLU A 313 -9.16 -18.94 19.00
C GLU A 313 -9.82 -18.20 17.85
N ARG A 314 -10.37 -17.02 18.15
CA ARG A 314 -11.00 -16.18 17.13
C ARG A 314 -9.97 -15.64 16.16
N VAL A 315 -8.75 -15.31 16.62
CA VAL A 315 -7.62 -14.96 15.74
C VAL A 315 -7.35 -16.10 14.73
N THR A 316 -7.26 -17.34 15.21
CA THR A 316 -7.07 -18.51 14.33
C THR A 316 -8.19 -18.66 13.30
N ARG A 317 -9.46 -18.47 13.72
CA ARG A 317 -10.60 -18.52 12.80
C ARG A 317 -10.56 -17.39 11.77
N ILE A 318 -10.15 -16.16 12.16
CA ILE A 318 -9.95 -15.04 11.24
C ILE A 318 -8.88 -15.38 10.21
N MET A 319 -7.73 -15.91 10.62
CA MET A 319 -6.65 -16.33 9.71
C MET A 319 -7.11 -17.42 8.74
N LYS A 320 -7.84 -18.43 9.21
CA LYS A 320 -8.41 -19.47 8.35
C LYS A 320 -9.40 -18.88 7.33
N THR A 321 -10.23 -17.93 7.75
CA THR A 321 -11.20 -17.27 6.85
C THR A 321 -10.48 -16.44 5.79
N ILE A 322 -9.45 -15.67 6.17
CA ILE A 322 -8.59 -14.94 5.22
C ILE A 322 -7.96 -15.93 4.23
N GLY A 323 -7.43 -17.04 4.74
CA GLY A 323 -6.84 -18.11 3.91
C GLY A 323 -7.85 -18.66 2.92
N GLY A 324 -9.04 -19.08 3.38
CA GLY A 324 -10.08 -19.61 2.50
C GLY A 324 -10.44 -18.66 1.36
N ILE A 325 -10.63 -17.37 1.65
CA ILE A 325 -10.97 -16.37 0.62
C ILE A 325 -9.75 -16.11 -0.29
N ALA A 326 -8.56 -15.91 0.27
CA ALA A 326 -7.36 -15.58 -0.51
C ALA A 326 -6.95 -16.76 -1.42
N PHE A 327 -6.98 -18.00 -0.92
CA PHE A 327 -6.71 -19.19 -1.73
C PHE A 327 -7.82 -19.45 -2.75
N GLY A 328 -9.08 -19.17 -2.43
CA GLY A 328 -10.19 -19.25 -3.39
C GLY A 328 -9.97 -18.31 -4.57
N VAL A 329 -9.67 -17.04 -4.30
CA VAL A 329 -9.38 -16.05 -5.35
C VAL A 329 -8.12 -16.42 -6.15
N SER A 330 -7.03 -16.79 -5.47
CA SER A 330 -5.80 -17.23 -6.14
C SER A 330 -6.02 -18.48 -6.97
N GLY A 331 -6.86 -19.41 -6.51
CA GLY A 331 -7.27 -20.60 -7.26
C GLY A 331 -8.00 -20.23 -8.55
N VAL A 332 -8.95 -19.30 -8.50
CA VAL A 332 -9.66 -18.84 -9.71
C VAL A 332 -8.66 -18.24 -10.73
N PHE A 333 -7.77 -17.35 -10.29
CA PHE A 333 -6.74 -16.81 -11.19
C PHE A 333 -5.81 -17.91 -11.73
N SER A 334 -5.39 -18.84 -10.89
CA SER A 334 -4.55 -19.96 -11.31
C SER A 334 -5.25 -20.83 -12.36
N LEU A 335 -6.52 -21.12 -12.19
CA LEU A 335 -7.31 -21.88 -13.16
C LEU A 335 -7.46 -21.13 -14.49
N ILE A 336 -7.70 -19.81 -14.46
CA ILE A 336 -7.74 -18.99 -15.67
C ILE A 336 -6.41 -19.11 -16.42
N PHE A 337 -5.27 -18.96 -15.73
CA PHE A 337 -3.94 -19.03 -16.35
C PHE A 337 -3.54 -20.42 -16.83
N LEU A 338 -4.08 -21.49 -16.22
CA LEU A 338 -3.85 -22.88 -16.63
C LEU A 338 -4.68 -23.29 -17.85
N PHE A 339 -5.94 -22.84 -17.91
CA PHE A 339 -6.87 -23.32 -18.95
C PHE A 339 -7.03 -22.35 -20.13
N VAL A 340 -6.77 -21.06 -19.93
CA VAL A 340 -6.77 -20.09 -21.03
C VAL A 340 -5.39 -20.05 -21.69
N PRO A 341 -5.29 -20.36 -22.98
CA PRO A 341 -4.01 -20.29 -23.70
C PRO A 341 -3.34 -18.93 -23.56
N SER A 342 -2.02 -18.93 -23.32
CA SER A 342 -1.25 -17.70 -23.07
C SER A 342 -1.42 -16.66 -24.20
N HIS A 343 -1.46 -17.11 -25.47
CA HIS A 343 -1.66 -16.23 -26.61
C HIS A 343 -3.03 -15.53 -26.60
N ILE A 344 -4.09 -16.12 -26.02
CA ILE A 344 -5.39 -15.45 -25.87
C ILE A 344 -5.35 -14.49 -24.69
N LEU A 345 -4.79 -14.94 -23.57
CA LEU A 345 -4.73 -14.17 -22.34
C LEU A 345 -3.94 -12.87 -22.48
N TYR A 346 -2.81 -12.92 -23.19
CA TYR A 346 -1.91 -11.78 -23.32
C TYR A 346 -2.17 -10.91 -24.56
N ARG A 347 -2.99 -11.37 -25.53
CA ARG A 347 -3.43 -10.53 -26.66
C ARG A 347 -4.20 -9.27 -26.27
N ILE A 348 -4.81 -9.27 -25.07
CA ILE A 348 -5.44 -8.06 -24.54
C ILE A 348 -4.42 -6.92 -24.37
N PHE A 349 -3.13 -7.26 -24.21
CA PHE A 349 -2.05 -6.30 -23.94
C PHE A 349 -1.15 -6.04 -25.15
N THR A 350 -0.94 -7.03 -26.03
CA THR A 350 -0.01 -6.95 -27.14
C THR A 350 -0.29 -8.01 -28.22
N ASP A 351 -0.05 -7.65 -29.48
CA ASP A 351 -0.05 -8.57 -30.62
C ASP A 351 1.36 -8.92 -31.08
N ASP A 352 2.43 -8.37 -30.44
CA ASP A 352 3.82 -8.63 -30.81
C ASP A 352 4.19 -10.10 -30.53
N PRO A 353 4.56 -10.89 -31.59
CA PRO A 353 4.91 -12.30 -31.43
C PRO A 353 6.10 -12.54 -30.51
N ALA A 354 7.09 -11.61 -30.46
CA ALA A 354 8.26 -11.74 -29.61
C ALA A 354 7.89 -11.60 -28.12
N VAL A 355 6.98 -10.67 -27.81
CA VAL A 355 6.45 -10.50 -26.43
C VAL A 355 5.57 -11.67 -26.04
N LEU A 356 4.74 -12.19 -26.94
CA LEU A 356 3.90 -13.37 -26.70
C LEU A 356 4.73 -14.65 -26.47
N ALA A 357 5.88 -14.78 -27.13
CA ALA A 357 6.81 -15.90 -26.91
C ALA A 357 7.38 -15.86 -25.45
N VAL A 358 7.74 -14.68 -24.96
CA VAL A 358 8.16 -14.50 -23.55
C VAL A 358 6.99 -14.81 -22.61
N ALA A 359 5.80 -14.34 -22.93
CA ALA A 359 4.58 -14.57 -22.15
C ALA A 359 4.26 -16.06 -21.97
N ALA A 360 4.49 -16.87 -22.98
CA ALA A 360 4.26 -18.33 -22.94
C ALA A 360 5.08 -19.04 -21.85
N THR A 361 6.23 -18.49 -21.47
CA THR A 361 7.12 -19.06 -20.43
C THR A 361 6.75 -18.62 -19.03
N PHE A 362 5.88 -17.63 -18.87
CA PHE A 362 5.60 -16.97 -17.57
C PHE A 362 4.64 -17.75 -16.64
N LEU A 363 3.95 -18.77 -17.14
CA LEU A 363 2.94 -19.51 -16.38
C LEU A 363 3.41 -19.97 -14.98
N PRO A 364 4.60 -20.62 -14.81
CA PRO A 364 5.05 -21.06 -13.49
C PRO A 364 5.22 -19.88 -12.50
N VAL A 365 5.73 -18.76 -13.00
CA VAL A 365 5.90 -17.53 -12.19
C VAL A 365 4.55 -16.97 -11.77
N ALA A 366 3.57 -16.91 -12.68
CA ALA A 366 2.22 -16.43 -12.38
C ALA A 366 1.55 -17.25 -11.28
N LEU A 367 1.63 -18.59 -11.37
CA LEU A 367 1.08 -19.50 -10.36
C LEU A 367 1.73 -19.30 -8.98
N LEU A 368 3.05 -19.14 -8.94
CA LEU A 368 3.77 -18.83 -7.70
C LEU A 368 3.39 -17.45 -7.14
N LEU A 369 3.21 -16.44 -7.99
CA LEU A 369 2.76 -15.11 -7.56
C LEU A 369 1.35 -15.16 -6.93
N PHE A 370 0.41 -15.91 -7.53
CA PHE A 370 -0.94 -16.05 -6.99
C PHE A 370 -0.93 -16.79 -5.65
N LEU A 371 -0.24 -17.92 -5.58
CA LEU A 371 -0.12 -18.70 -4.35
C LEU A 371 0.60 -17.90 -3.24
N GLY A 372 1.73 -17.28 -3.57
CA GLY A 372 2.50 -16.44 -2.64
C GLY A 372 1.70 -15.25 -2.12
N SER A 373 0.86 -14.64 -2.96
CA SER A 373 -0.05 -13.55 -2.56
C SER A 373 -1.08 -14.00 -1.52
N ALA A 374 -1.70 -15.18 -1.71
CA ALA A 374 -2.65 -15.74 -0.75
C ALA A 374 -2.00 -16.08 0.59
N MET A 375 -0.84 -16.74 0.55
CA MET A 375 -0.09 -17.10 1.75
C MET A 375 0.38 -15.87 2.53
N ARG A 376 0.82 -14.84 1.81
CA ARG A 376 1.24 -13.55 2.38
C ARG A 376 0.08 -12.83 3.05
N ALA A 377 -1.12 -12.83 2.46
CA ALA A 377 -2.30 -12.18 3.03
C ALA A 377 -2.63 -12.73 4.43
N VAL A 378 -2.59 -14.06 4.60
CA VAL A 378 -2.87 -14.72 5.89
C VAL A 378 -1.87 -14.29 6.96
N MET A 379 -0.59 -14.44 6.66
CA MET A 379 0.45 -14.26 7.69
C MET A 379 0.76 -12.80 7.97
N ASN A 380 0.68 -11.92 6.98
CA ASN A 380 0.80 -10.48 7.24
C ASN A 380 -0.31 -9.94 8.14
N ALA A 381 -1.53 -10.49 8.07
CA ALA A 381 -2.59 -10.14 9.00
C ALA A 381 -2.20 -10.43 10.47
N LEU A 382 -1.54 -11.57 10.74
CA LEU A 382 -1.01 -11.91 12.06
C LEU A 382 0.21 -11.07 12.42
N LEU A 383 1.22 -11.01 11.54
CA LEU A 383 2.48 -10.32 11.78
C LEU A 383 2.24 -8.84 12.13
N ASN A 384 1.46 -8.14 11.30
CA ASN A 384 1.15 -6.74 11.51
C ASN A 384 0.17 -6.54 12.68
N GLY A 385 -0.91 -7.32 12.73
CA GLY A 385 -1.96 -7.21 13.76
C GLY A 385 -1.46 -7.53 15.16
N SER A 386 -0.48 -8.43 15.30
CA SER A 386 0.13 -8.74 16.61
C SER A 386 0.91 -7.57 17.21
N GLY A 387 1.43 -6.66 16.37
CA GLY A 387 2.23 -5.52 16.79
C GLY A 387 3.61 -5.90 17.36
N HIS A 388 4.13 -7.11 17.07
CA HIS A 388 5.45 -7.53 17.47
C HIS A 388 6.54 -6.91 16.59
N THR A 389 7.13 -5.81 17.08
CA THR A 389 8.05 -4.95 16.33
C THR A 389 9.28 -5.69 15.80
N LYS A 390 9.91 -6.55 16.62
CA LYS A 390 11.10 -7.32 16.20
C LYS A 390 10.82 -8.27 15.04
N ILE A 391 9.67 -8.96 15.07
CA ILE A 391 9.27 -9.89 14.01
C ILE A 391 8.91 -9.12 12.74
N ASN A 392 8.20 -8.00 12.86
CA ASN A 392 7.91 -7.13 11.73
C ASN A 392 9.18 -6.58 11.08
N PHE A 393 10.19 -6.18 11.89
CA PHE A 393 11.48 -5.72 11.39
C PHE A 393 12.26 -6.83 10.68
N ALA A 394 12.36 -8.02 11.29
CA ALA A 394 12.99 -9.17 10.65
C ALA A 394 12.29 -9.54 9.33
N THR A 395 10.95 -9.54 9.31
CA THR A 395 10.18 -9.78 8.08
C THR A 395 10.45 -8.71 7.03
N ALA A 396 10.57 -7.44 7.43
CA ALA A 396 10.85 -6.33 6.52
C ALA A 396 12.19 -6.51 5.79
N LEU A 397 13.23 -6.86 6.52
CA LEU A 397 14.56 -7.07 5.95
C LEU A 397 14.64 -8.34 5.12
N LEU A 398 14.11 -9.45 5.65
CA LEU A 398 14.19 -10.75 4.97
C LEU A 398 13.33 -10.78 3.70
N ASP A 399 12.05 -10.41 3.76
CA ASP A 399 11.17 -10.36 2.57
C ASP A 399 11.58 -9.24 1.61
N GLY A 400 11.84 -8.04 2.17
CA GLY A 400 12.06 -6.85 1.36
C GLY A 400 13.38 -6.83 0.62
N ILE A 401 14.47 -7.31 1.20
CA ILE A 401 15.82 -7.19 0.62
C ILE A 401 16.47 -8.55 0.43
N VAL A 402 16.72 -9.27 1.54
CA VAL A 402 17.59 -10.44 1.53
C VAL A 402 17.09 -11.54 0.59
N MET A 403 15.85 -11.97 0.78
CA MET A 403 15.28 -13.05 -0.02
C MET A 403 14.96 -12.60 -1.44
N ARG A 404 14.43 -11.40 -1.60
CA ARG A 404 14.02 -10.91 -2.93
C ARG A 404 15.21 -10.68 -3.86
N ILE A 405 16.22 -9.97 -3.41
CA ILE A 405 17.46 -9.75 -4.19
C ILE A 405 18.28 -11.04 -4.25
N GLY A 406 18.43 -11.73 -3.12
CA GLY A 406 19.24 -12.95 -3.03
C GLY A 406 18.73 -14.07 -3.93
N LEU A 407 17.44 -14.39 -3.90
CA LEU A 407 16.86 -15.41 -4.77
C LEU A 407 16.84 -14.98 -6.23
N ALA A 408 16.58 -13.70 -6.52
CA ALA A 408 16.63 -13.20 -7.89
C ALA A 408 18.04 -13.35 -8.49
N LEU A 409 19.10 -13.01 -7.74
CA LEU A 409 20.48 -13.20 -8.17
C LEU A 409 20.86 -14.69 -8.24
N LEU A 410 20.43 -15.49 -7.27
CA LEU A 410 20.70 -16.93 -7.26
C LEU A 410 20.13 -17.61 -8.51
N PHE A 411 18.83 -17.41 -8.77
CA PHE A 411 18.18 -18.05 -9.92
C PHE A 411 18.56 -17.38 -11.26
N GLY A 412 18.66 -16.06 -11.29
CA GLY A 412 18.94 -15.33 -12.52
C GLY A 412 20.38 -15.42 -13.00
N LYS A 413 21.35 -15.25 -12.07
CA LYS A 413 22.80 -15.20 -12.40
C LYS A 413 23.54 -16.50 -12.08
N VAL A 414 23.39 -17.02 -10.85
CA VAL A 414 24.18 -18.18 -10.41
C VAL A 414 23.71 -19.46 -11.09
N LEU A 415 22.40 -19.71 -11.12
CA LEU A 415 21.80 -20.86 -11.81
C LEU A 415 21.56 -20.60 -13.30
N GLN A 416 21.89 -19.40 -13.80
CA GLN A 416 21.83 -19.02 -15.20
C GLN A 416 20.45 -19.20 -15.87
N LEU A 417 19.37 -19.09 -15.11
CA LEU A 417 18.00 -19.18 -15.65
C LEU A 417 17.55 -17.90 -16.38
N GLY A 418 18.44 -16.88 -16.49
CA GLY A 418 18.16 -15.64 -17.20
C GLY A 418 17.01 -14.86 -16.57
N TYR A 419 16.22 -14.17 -17.40
CA TYR A 419 15.09 -13.34 -16.93
C TYR A 419 14.04 -14.14 -16.16
N MET A 420 13.82 -15.41 -16.52
CA MET A 420 12.93 -16.30 -15.78
C MET A 420 13.39 -16.53 -14.34
N GLY A 421 14.71 -16.66 -14.13
CA GLY A 421 15.30 -16.81 -12.80
C GLY A 421 15.04 -15.59 -11.92
N PHE A 422 15.13 -14.37 -12.47
CA PHE A 422 14.82 -13.15 -11.73
C PHE A 422 13.35 -13.09 -11.31
N TRP A 423 12.41 -13.43 -12.19
CA TRP A 423 10.99 -13.50 -11.86
C TRP A 423 10.66 -14.62 -10.87
N LEU A 424 11.25 -15.80 -11.03
CA LEU A 424 11.09 -16.90 -10.07
C LEU A 424 11.60 -16.52 -8.67
N GLY A 425 12.76 -15.87 -8.60
CA GLY A 425 13.33 -15.40 -7.35
C GLY A 425 12.42 -14.37 -6.65
N ASP A 426 11.88 -13.39 -7.38
CA ASP A 426 10.93 -12.41 -6.85
C ASP A 426 9.63 -13.07 -6.37
N ALA A 427 9.08 -14.01 -7.13
CA ALA A 427 7.88 -14.75 -6.77
C ALA A 427 8.08 -15.59 -5.51
N LEU A 428 9.21 -16.33 -5.42
CA LEU A 428 9.54 -17.16 -4.27
C LEU A 428 9.83 -16.34 -3.01
N ALA A 429 10.46 -15.18 -3.14
CA ALA A 429 10.65 -14.27 -2.01
C ALA A 429 9.30 -13.87 -1.37
N GLY A 430 8.23 -13.80 -2.17
CA GLY A 430 6.88 -13.53 -1.68
C GLY A 430 6.34 -14.53 -0.65
N PHE A 431 6.96 -15.71 -0.52
CA PHE A 431 6.61 -16.71 0.51
C PHE A 431 7.28 -16.45 1.86
N THR A 432 8.29 -15.60 1.93
CA THR A 432 9.04 -15.32 3.16
C THR A 432 8.15 -14.92 4.35
N PRO A 433 7.18 -13.99 4.20
CA PRO A 433 6.27 -13.66 5.30
C PRO A 433 5.43 -14.84 5.78
N PHE A 434 5.13 -15.81 4.89
CA PHE A 434 4.39 -17.00 5.27
C PHE A 434 5.22 -17.89 6.20
N PHE A 435 6.45 -18.21 5.85
CA PHE A 435 7.31 -19.08 6.66
C PHE A 435 7.63 -18.42 8.02
N ILE A 436 7.98 -17.13 8.02
CA ILE A 436 8.20 -16.38 9.27
C ILE A 436 6.92 -16.38 10.12
N GLY A 437 5.78 -16.10 9.51
CA GLY A 437 4.49 -16.07 10.18
C GLY A 437 4.07 -17.43 10.72
N LEU A 438 4.36 -18.53 10.01
CA LEU A 438 4.06 -19.89 10.45
C LEU A 438 4.87 -20.25 11.70
N VAL A 439 6.18 -19.99 11.69
CA VAL A 439 7.05 -20.18 12.86
C VAL A 439 6.57 -19.32 14.04
N PHE A 440 6.24 -18.07 13.77
CA PHE A 440 5.72 -17.15 14.79
C PHE A 440 4.38 -17.60 15.35
N TYR A 441 3.48 -18.11 14.51
CA TYR A 441 2.20 -18.68 14.94
C TYR A 441 2.41 -19.93 15.82
N ALA A 442 3.24 -20.88 15.35
CA ALA A 442 3.53 -22.12 16.05
C ALA A 442 4.22 -21.89 17.41
N SER A 443 5.08 -20.88 17.50
CA SER A 443 5.78 -20.53 18.75
C SER A 443 4.84 -20.00 19.86
N GLY A 444 3.63 -19.59 19.51
CA GLY A 444 2.70 -18.97 20.47
C GLY A 444 3.13 -17.61 21.01
N ILE A 445 4.26 -17.06 20.58
CA ILE A 445 4.79 -15.75 21.04
C ILE A 445 3.79 -14.62 20.77
N TRP A 446 3.03 -14.71 19.68
CA TRP A 446 2.01 -13.71 19.32
C TRP A 446 0.90 -13.53 20.35
N LYS A 447 0.69 -14.52 21.24
CA LYS A 447 -0.27 -14.46 22.36
C LYS A 447 0.29 -13.64 23.53
N LYS A 448 1.62 -13.49 23.62
CA LYS A 448 2.26 -12.74 24.71
C LYS A 448 2.25 -11.26 24.36
N GLN A 449 1.37 -10.50 25.00
CA GLN A 449 1.43 -9.04 24.90
C GLN A 449 2.66 -8.57 25.69
N LYS A 450 3.58 -7.89 25.02
CA LYS A 450 4.54 -7.03 25.71
C LYS A 450 3.80 -5.74 26.03
N SER A 451 3.62 -5.50 27.34
CA SER A 451 3.19 -4.21 27.88
C SER A 451 4.07 -3.06 27.37
#